data_43fe33c00b07bc3b49c0193abed54745
#
_entry.id   43fe33c00b07bc3b49c0193abed54745
#
_cell.length_a   1.000
_cell.length_b   1.000
_cell.length_c   1.000
_cell.angle_alpha   90.00
_cell.angle_beta   90.00
_cell.angle_gamma   90.00
#
_symmetry.space_group_name_H-M   'P 1'
#
loop_
_entity.id
_entity.type
_entity.pdbx_description
1 polymer ?
#
loop_
_entity_poly.entity_id
_entity_poly.type
_entity_poly.pdbx_seq_one_letter_code
_entity_poly.pdbx_strand_id
1 'polypeptide(L)'
;MIEANYVDHMGSDLSVANAARVSFGKKSEMEENTWGPPTLKAKDAKLINYLAKHKHISPFGHCFASFHVKAPIFVARQLVKHKFLRWNEISRRYVDDDPEFYSPSWRETSTDKKQGSGDEVTKVMQFSAAIKVNHQNTLQAELYKEMLAGGICEEQARVVLPVSTMTEWYWSGSLDAFSDMCNLRCKPDT
;
A
#
# COMPACT_ATOMS: atom_id res chain seq x y z
N MET A 1 -13.03 -5.66 -0.04
CA MET A 1 -12.68 -4.21 -0.02
C MET A 1 -11.17 -4.08 0.03
N ILE A 2 -10.59 -3.00 -0.53
CA ILE A 2 -9.16 -2.71 -0.34
C ILE A 2 -8.98 -2.10 1.05
N GLU A 3 -8.00 -2.58 1.79
CA GLU A 3 -7.75 -2.19 3.18
C GLU A 3 -6.26 -1.98 3.42
N ALA A 4 -5.92 -1.04 4.29
CA ALA A 4 -4.57 -0.83 4.77
C ALA A 4 -4.63 -0.55 6.27
N ASN A 5 -4.19 -1.50 7.06
CA ASN A 5 -4.26 -1.47 8.51
C ASN A 5 -2.87 -1.15 9.07
N TYR A 6 -2.79 -0.14 9.90
CA TYR A 6 -1.57 0.17 10.63
C TYR A 6 -1.25 -0.95 11.63
N VAL A 7 0.01 -1.38 11.64
CA VAL A 7 0.51 -2.44 12.54
C VAL A 7 1.36 -1.84 13.64
N ASP A 8 2.45 -1.14 13.26
CA ASP A 8 3.42 -0.60 14.21
C ASP A 8 4.33 0.44 13.54
N HIS A 9 5.05 1.21 14.35
CA HIS A 9 6.08 2.12 13.88
C HIS A 9 7.25 2.23 14.85
N MET A 10 8.39 2.62 14.33
CA MET A 10 9.58 2.98 15.08
C MET A 10 9.94 4.45 14.80
N GLY A 11 10.26 5.18 15.84
CA GLY A 11 10.68 6.58 15.72
C GLY A 11 9.51 7.56 15.86
N SER A 12 9.85 8.84 15.76
CA SER A 12 8.93 9.97 15.90
C SER A 12 9.56 11.21 15.24
N ASP A 13 8.84 12.32 15.23
CA ASP A 13 9.38 13.61 14.79
C ASP A 13 10.67 13.99 15.54
N LEU A 14 10.76 13.66 16.85
CA LEU A 14 11.97 13.87 17.62
C LEU A 14 13.13 13.01 17.11
N SER A 15 12.86 11.79 16.64
CA SER A 15 13.88 10.93 16.05
C SER A 15 14.44 11.52 14.77
N VAL A 16 13.60 12.06 13.89
CA VAL A 16 14.03 12.78 12.68
C VAL A 16 14.86 14.01 13.03
N ALA A 17 14.39 14.83 13.98
CA ALA A 17 15.11 16.02 14.41
C ALA A 17 16.49 15.68 14.98
N ASN A 18 16.59 14.63 15.80
CA ASN A 18 17.85 14.21 16.41
C ASN A 18 18.80 13.55 15.41
N ALA A 19 18.29 12.77 14.47
CA ALA A 19 19.08 12.24 13.37
C ALA A 19 19.75 13.34 12.54
N ALA A 20 19.04 14.45 12.29
CA ALA A 20 19.62 15.61 11.62
C ALA A 20 20.63 16.36 12.51
N ARG A 21 20.34 16.50 13.80
CA ARG A 21 21.18 17.27 14.75
C ARG A 21 22.49 16.60 15.09
N VAL A 22 22.57 15.26 14.95
CA VAL A 22 23.80 14.52 15.23
C VAL A 22 25.01 15.04 14.44
N SER A 23 24.78 15.52 13.20
CA SER A 23 25.81 16.12 12.36
C SER A 23 26.44 17.38 12.95
N PHE A 24 25.80 18.00 13.94
CA PHE A 24 26.27 19.18 14.66
C PHE A 24 26.62 18.85 16.11
N GLY A 25 26.70 17.58 16.49
CA GLY A 25 26.95 17.16 17.88
C GLY A 25 25.86 17.62 18.85
N LYS A 26 24.61 17.79 18.38
CA LYS A 26 23.49 18.33 19.18
C LYS A 26 22.37 17.29 19.30
N LYS A 27 21.60 17.40 20.39
CA LYS A 27 20.42 16.64 20.68
C LYS A 27 19.28 17.57 21.09
N SER A 28 18.07 17.21 20.79
CA SER A 28 16.84 17.85 21.24
C SER A 28 16.01 16.90 22.08
N GLU A 29 15.11 17.46 22.88
CA GLU A 29 14.16 16.77 23.73
C GLU A 29 12.78 17.38 23.51
N MET A 30 11.74 16.60 23.82
CA MET A 30 10.37 17.12 23.80
C MET A 30 10.23 18.25 24.82
N GLU A 31 9.30 19.14 24.56
CA GLU A 31 8.92 20.20 25.47
C GLU A 31 7.76 19.72 26.34
N GLU A 32 7.88 19.87 27.64
CA GLU A 32 6.81 19.52 28.56
C GLU A 32 5.57 20.39 28.29
N ASN A 33 4.41 19.78 28.31
CA ASN A 33 3.13 20.42 28.15
C ASN A 33 2.31 20.21 29.43
N THR A 34 2.03 21.27 30.16
CA THR A 34 1.31 21.23 31.44
C THR A 34 -0.09 20.62 31.32
N TRP A 35 -0.71 20.67 30.14
CA TRP A 35 -2.10 20.28 29.92
C TRP A 35 -2.29 19.15 28.90
N GLY A 36 -1.19 18.49 28.50
CA GLY A 36 -1.26 17.43 27.48
C GLY A 36 0.06 16.66 27.36
N PRO A 37 0.15 15.77 26.36
CA PRO A 37 1.42 15.04 26.12
C PRO A 37 2.54 16.00 25.71
N PRO A 38 3.80 15.62 25.96
CA PRO A 38 4.96 16.40 25.52
C PRO A 38 4.90 16.70 24.02
N THR A 39 5.31 17.91 23.65
CA THR A 39 5.23 18.37 22.26
C THR A 39 6.62 18.59 21.67
N LEU A 40 6.71 18.54 20.35
CA LEU A 40 7.95 18.85 19.63
C LEU A 40 8.24 20.36 19.72
N LYS A 41 9.47 20.73 20.04
CA LYS A 41 9.88 22.15 20.06
C LYS A 41 9.67 22.79 18.70
N ALA A 42 9.17 24.03 18.68
CA ALA A 42 8.89 24.75 17.43
C ALA A 42 10.12 24.85 16.49
N LYS A 43 11.34 24.94 17.05
CA LYS A 43 12.60 24.94 16.28
C LYS A 43 12.85 23.60 15.57
N ASP A 44 12.42 22.48 16.16
CA ASP A 44 12.60 21.16 15.60
C ASP A 44 11.54 20.87 14.52
N ALA A 45 10.31 21.33 14.72
CA ALA A 45 9.29 21.31 13.66
C ALA A 45 9.73 22.11 12.42
N LYS A 46 10.32 23.31 12.63
CA LYS A 46 10.90 24.10 11.53
C LYS A 46 12.05 23.37 10.83
N LEU A 47 12.90 22.67 11.58
CA LEU A 47 13.98 21.87 11.01
C LEU A 47 13.45 20.73 10.15
N ILE A 48 12.47 19.96 10.63
CA ILE A 48 11.84 18.86 9.86
C ILE A 48 11.24 19.39 8.55
N ASN A 49 10.48 20.48 8.61
CA ASN A 49 9.92 21.10 7.43
C ASN A 49 11.00 21.59 6.43
N TYR A 50 12.09 22.14 6.94
CA TYR A 50 13.24 22.53 6.11
C TYR A 50 13.86 21.32 5.41
N LEU A 51 14.12 20.23 6.14
CA LEU A 51 14.69 18.99 5.62
C LEU A 51 13.80 18.39 4.52
N ALA A 52 12.49 18.31 4.76
CA ALA A 52 11.53 17.81 3.79
C ALA A 52 11.51 18.68 2.52
N LYS A 53 11.41 20.00 2.67
CA LYS A 53 11.38 20.96 1.56
C LYS A 53 12.63 20.87 0.68
N HIS A 54 13.78 20.69 1.28
CA HIS A 54 15.08 20.66 0.59
C HIS A 54 15.54 19.23 0.25
N LYS A 55 14.67 18.23 0.44
CA LYS A 55 14.93 16.80 0.14
C LYS A 55 16.16 16.23 0.84
N HIS A 56 16.44 16.70 2.05
CA HIS A 56 17.42 16.09 2.94
C HIS A 56 16.79 14.87 3.60
N ILE A 57 16.72 13.76 2.86
CA ILE A 57 15.88 12.60 3.19
C ILE A 57 16.45 11.69 4.27
N SER A 58 17.79 11.64 4.46
CA SER A 58 18.42 10.67 5.37
C SER A 58 17.90 10.68 6.81
N PRO A 59 17.54 11.82 7.44
CA PRO A 59 16.96 11.80 8.78
C PRO A 59 15.60 11.07 8.85
N PHE A 60 14.82 11.10 7.78
CA PHE A 60 13.53 10.41 7.71
C PHE A 60 13.70 8.89 7.57
N GLY A 61 14.83 8.42 7.06
CA GLY A 61 15.20 7.02 6.97
C GLY A 61 15.36 6.32 8.34
N HIS A 62 15.40 7.07 9.44
CA HIS A 62 15.47 6.54 10.81
C HIS A 62 14.10 6.32 11.47
N CYS A 63 13.00 6.60 10.76
CA CYS A 63 11.65 6.28 11.20
C CYS A 63 11.07 5.26 10.25
N PHE A 64 10.41 4.23 10.80
CA PHE A 64 9.83 3.12 10.05
C PHE A 64 8.35 2.96 10.39
N ALA A 65 7.57 2.48 9.43
CA ALA A 65 6.20 2.06 9.67
C ALA A 65 5.93 0.70 9.02
N SER A 66 4.96 -0.02 9.58
CA SER A 66 4.50 -1.32 9.10
C SER A 66 2.99 -1.28 8.93
N PHE A 67 2.52 -1.80 7.81
CA PHE A 67 1.11 -1.93 7.48
C PHE A 67 0.80 -3.36 7.06
N HIS A 68 -0.40 -3.82 7.38
CA HIS A 68 -1.01 -5.00 6.77
C HIS A 68 -1.99 -4.52 5.71
N VAL A 69 -1.78 -4.89 4.46
CA VAL A 69 -2.56 -4.43 3.31
C VAL A 69 -3.28 -5.62 2.69
N LYS A 70 -4.57 -5.45 2.40
CA LYS A 70 -5.38 -6.38 1.63
C LYS A 70 -5.84 -5.67 0.36
N ALA A 71 -5.48 -6.20 -0.81
CA ALA A 71 -5.84 -5.62 -2.10
C ALA A 71 -5.75 -6.68 -3.22
N PRO A 72 -6.31 -6.44 -4.42
CA PRO A 72 -6.18 -7.38 -5.52
C PRO A 72 -4.74 -7.44 -6.07
N ILE A 73 -4.37 -8.57 -6.65
CA ILE A 73 -3.05 -8.85 -7.21
C ILE A 73 -2.60 -7.76 -8.19
N PHE A 74 -3.49 -7.20 -9.02
CA PHE A 74 -3.09 -6.15 -9.97
C PHE A 74 -2.62 -4.87 -9.26
N VAL A 75 -3.15 -4.53 -8.07
CA VAL A 75 -2.67 -3.44 -7.22
C VAL A 75 -1.34 -3.82 -6.58
N ALA A 76 -1.25 -5.01 -6.00
CA ALA A 76 -0.03 -5.53 -5.39
C ALA A 76 1.16 -5.46 -6.35
N ARG A 77 0.97 -5.86 -7.61
CA ARG A 77 2.00 -5.80 -8.67
C ARG A 77 2.52 -4.39 -8.97
N GLN A 78 1.72 -3.37 -8.75
CA GLN A 78 2.16 -1.99 -8.91
C GLN A 78 2.93 -1.51 -7.67
N LEU A 79 2.47 -1.87 -6.48
CA LEU A 79 3.03 -1.40 -5.21
C LEU A 79 4.36 -2.09 -4.86
N VAL A 80 4.51 -3.38 -5.15
CA VAL A 80 5.74 -4.15 -4.88
C VAL A 80 7.00 -3.59 -5.57
N LYS A 81 6.82 -2.75 -6.60
CA LYS A 81 7.92 -2.14 -7.35
C LYS A 81 8.54 -0.93 -6.65
N HIS A 82 7.93 -0.42 -5.59
CA HIS A 82 8.50 0.68 -4.82
C HIS A 82 9.74 0.22 -4.06
N LYS A 83 10.83 0.96 -4.22
CA LYS A 83 12.12 0.63 -3.62
C LYS A 83 12.09 0.89 -2.10
N PHE A 84 12.93 0.14 -1.38
CA PHE A 84 13.15 0.26 0.05
C PHE A 84 11.95 -0.06 0.95
N LEU A 85 10.86 -0.57 0.38
CA LEU A 85 9.72 -1.12 1.12
C LEU A 85 9.82 -2.65 1.14
N ARG A 86 9.76 -3.22 2.35
CA ARG A 86 9.80 -4.67 2.57
C ARG A 86 8.42 -5.25 2.35
N TRP A 87 8.37 -6.40 1.72
CA TRP A 87 7.16 -7.06 1.27
C TRP A 87 7.16 -8.52 1.67
N ASN A 88 6.11 -8.95 2.35
CA ASN A 88 5.87 -10.36 2.61
C ASN A 88 4.38 -10.66 2.38
N GLU A 89 4.07 -11.41 1.36
CA GLU A 89 2.73 -11.64 0.83
C GLU A 89 2.29 -13.06 1.11
N ILE A 90 0.98 -13.27 1.36
CA ILE A 90 0.36 -14.58 1.39
C ILE A 90 0.67 -15.34 0.11
N SER A 91 0.98 -16.61 0.23
CA SER A 91 1.37 -17.41 -0.92
C SER A 91 0.40 -18.56 -1.15
N ARG A 92 -0.31 -18.48 -2.25
CA ARG A 92 -1.15 -19.59 -2.74
C ARG A 92 -0.35 -20.81 -3.24
N ARG A 93 0.92 -20.90 -2.87
CA ARG A 93 1.68 -22.16 -2.93
C ARG A 93 1.44 -23.03 -1.71
N TYR A 94 0.92 -22.43 -0.63
CA TYR A 94 0.74 -23.06 0.68
C TYR A 94 -0.67 -22.91 1.24
N VAL A 95 -1.50 -22.10 0.58
CA VAL A 95 -2.84 -21.74 1.04
C VAL A 95 -3.83 -22.10 -0.05
N ASP A 96 -4.82 -22.91 0.29
CA ASP A 96 -5.83 -23.51 -0.58
C ASP A 96 -7.27 -23.00 -0.32
N ASP A 97 -7.43 -22.05 0.61
CA ASP A 97 -8.72 -21.45 0.93
C ASP A 97 -9.39 -20.80 -0.30
N ASP A 98 -10.69 -20.62 -0.22
CA ASP A 98 -11.52 -20.04 -1.28
C ASP A 98 -10.98 -18.67 -1.72
N PRO A 99 -10.74 -18.46 -3.03
CA PRO A 99 -10.28 -17.19 -3.52
C PRO A 99 -11.36 -16.11 -3.41
N GLU A 100 -11.00 -14.96 -2.85
CA GLU A 100 -11.82 -13.75 -2.83
C GLU A 100 -11.46 -12.87 -4.04
N PHE A 101 -12.45 -12.20 -4.64
CA PHE A 101 -12.23 -11.38 -5.82
C PHE A 101 -12.67 -9.93 -5.62
N TYR A 102 -11.89 -9.02 -6.17
CA TYR A 102 -12.19 -7.60 -6.16
C TYR A 102 -13.17 -7.23 -7.29
N SER A 103 -14.21 -6.49 -6.93
CA SER A 103 -15.14 -5.88 -7.89
C SER A 103 -15.02 -4.35 -7.80
N PRO A 104 -14.44 -3.70 -8.82
CA PRO A 104 -14.27 -2.24 -8.82
C PRO A 104 -15.56 -1.51 -9.22
N SER A 105 -15.61 -0.21 -8.96
CA SER A 105 -16.41 0.72 -9.74
C SER A 105 -15.74 0.90 -11.11
N TRP A 106 -16.45 0.57 -12.19
CA TRP A 106 -15.91 0.63 -13.56
C TRP A 106 -15.86 2.06 -14.05
N ARG A 107 -14.75 2.44 -14.68
CA ARG A 107 -14.48 3.81 -15.13
C ARG A 107 -14.18 3.84 -16.62
N GLU A 108 -14.45 4.99 -17.23
CA GLU A 108 -14.14 5.24 -18.64
C GLU A 108 -12.62 5.40 -18.86
N THR A 109 -12.20 5.28 -20.10
CA THR A 109 -10.85 5.64 -20.51
C THR A 109 -10.67 7.15 -20.39
N SER A 110 -9.58 7.58 -19.77
CA SER A 110 -9.23 9.00 -19.75
C SER A 110 -8.82 9.47 -21.14
N THR A 111 -9.29 10.65 -21.52
CA THR A 111 -8.95 11.28 -22.83
C THR A 111 -7.71 12.17 -22.75
N ASP A 112 -7.32 12.59 -21.56
CA ASP A 112 -6.25 13.60 -21.32
C ASP A 112 -5.07 13.06 -20.54
N LYS A 113 -5.12 11.82 -20.05
CA LYS A 113 -4.09 11.20 -19.22
C LYS A 113 -3.58 9.89 -19.81
N LYS A 114 -2.26 9.70 -19.80
CA LYS A 114 -1.64 8.43 -20.20
C LYS A 114 -1.83 7.31 -19.14
N GLN A 115 -2.01 7.69 -17.89
CA GLN A 115 -2.27 6.80 -16.75
C GLN A 115 -3.43 7.39 -15.96
N GLY A 116 -4.30 6.52 -15.47
CA GLY A 116 -5.51 6.92 -14.77
C GLY A 116 -6.78 6.59 -15.57
N SER A 117 -7.91 6.98 -15.04
CA SER A 117 -9.23 6.71 -15.62
C SER A 117 -10.05 8.00 -15.69
N GLY A 118 -11.05 8.00 -16.56
CA GLY A 118 -12.08 9.03 -16.64
C GLY A 118 -13.12 8.89 -15.54
N ASP A 119 -14.33 9.34 -15.82
CA ASP A 119 -15.48 9.24 -14.91
C ASP A 119 -16.00 7.80 -14.82
N GLU A 120 -16.96 7.56 -13.92
CA GLU A 120 -17.63 6.29 -13.84
C GLU A 120 -18.48 6.03 -15.12
N VAL A 121 -18.41 4.82 -15.64
CA VAL A 121 -19.27 4.43 -16.75
C VAL A 121 -20.76 4.43 -16.32
N THR A 122 -21.67 4.42 -17.29
CA THR A 122 -23.11 4.42 -17.03
C THR A 122 -23.54 3.27 -16.12
N LYS A 123 -24.61 3.44 -15.35
CA LYS A 123 -25.16 2.39 -14.46
C LYS A 123 -25.43 1.08 -15.18
N VAL A 124 -25.86 1.13 -16.43
CA VAL A 124 -26.11 -0.07 -17.25
C VAL A 124 -24.78 -0.79 -17.53
N MET A 125 -23.73 -0.07 -17.88
CA MET A 125 -22.39 -0.65 -18.09
C MET A 125 -21.80 -1.19 -16.80
N GLN A 126 -21.94 -0.46 -15.66
CA GLN A 126 -21.55 -0.92 -14.32
C GLN A 126 -22.15 -2.29 -14.03
N PHE A 127 -23.47 -2.41 -14.17
CA PHE A 127 -24.20 -3.65 -13.88
C PHE A 127 -23.81 -4.80 -14.85
N SER A 128 -23.75 -4.52 -16.14
CA SER A 128 -23.35 -5.51 -17.14
C SER A 128 -21.93 -6.05 -16.92
N ALA A 129 -20.97 -5.16 -16.66
CA ALA A 129 -19.59 -5.55 -16.40
C ALA A 129 -19.47 -6.36 -15.10
N ALA A 130 -20.13 -5.92 -14.03
CA ALA A 130 -20.11 -6.61 -12.74
C ALA A 130 -20.65 -8.05 -12.85
N ILE A 131 -21.81 -8.24 -13.52
CA ILE A 131 -22.39 -9.59 -13.72
C ILE A 131 -21.42 -10.50 -14.48
N LYS A 132 -20.87 -10.02 -15.60
CA LYS A 132 -19.97 -10.82 -16.43
C LYS A 132 -18.68 -11.20 -15.70
N VAL A 133 -18.08 -10.24 -14.98
CA VAL A 133 -16.85 -10.47 -14.22
C VAL A 133 -17.13 -11.43 -13.05
N ASN A 134 -18.22 -11.23 -12.31
CA ASN A 134 -18.57 -12.13 -11.21
C ASN A 134 -18.82 -13.56 -11.71
N HIS A 135 -19.50 -13.73 -12.83
CA HIS A 135 -19.70 -15.05 -13.43
C HIS A 135 -18.36 -15.71 -13.79
N GLN A 136 -17.44 -14.98 -14.43
CA GLN A 136 -16.11 -15.51 -14.75
C GLN A 136 -15.30 -15.85 -13.49
N ASN A 137 -15.35 -15.01 -12.45
CA ASN A 137 -14.69 -15.27 -11.19
C ASN A 137 -15.21 -16.57 -10.53
N THR A 138 -16.53 -16.81 -10.58
CA THR A 138 -17.15 -18.05 -10.08
C THR A 138 -16.61 -19.27 -10.82
N LEU A 139 -16.62 -19.26 -12.15
CA LEU A 139 -16.10 -20.36 -12.96
C LEU A 139 -14.62 -20.64 -12.69
N GLN A 140 -13.81 -19.59 -12.49
CA GLN A 140 -12.39 -19.77 -12.19
C GLN A 140 -12.15 -20.30 -10.78
N ALA A 141 -12.98 -19.90 -9.81
CA ALA A 141 -12.93 -20.46 -8.47
C ALA A 141 -13.33 -21.94 -8.44
N GLU A 142 -14.35 -22.32 -9.19
CA GLU A 142 -14.78 -23.72 -9.36
C GLU A 142 -13.66 -24.56 -10.00
N LEU A 143 -13.10 -24.09 -11.12
CA LEU A 143 -11.97 -24.76 -11.79
C LEU A 143 -10.77 -24.92 -10.85
N TYR A 144 -10.43 -23.89 -10.07
CA TYR A 144 -9.37 -23.95 -9.07
C TYR A 144 -9.61 -25.09 -8.05
N LYS A 145 -10.82 -25.18 -7.52
CA LYS A 145 -11.22 -26.25 -6.59
C LYS A 145 -11.18 -27.63 -7.23
N GLU A 146 -11.65 -27.76 -8.46
CA GLU A 146 -11.59 -29.02 -9.22
C GLU A 146 -10.14 -29.48 -9.42
N MET A 147 -9.24 -28.56 -9.77
CA MET A 147 -7.81 -28.87 -9.92
C MET A 147 -7.20 -29.38 -8.62
N LEU A 148 -7.48 -28.73 -7.50
CA LEU A 148 -7.00 -29.18 -6.17
C LEU A 148 -7.58 -30.56 -5.81
N ALA A 149 -8.90 -30.75 -5.98
CA ALA A 149 -9.57 -32.03 -5.74
C ALA A 149 -9.02 -33.15 -6.63
N GLY A 150 -8.57 -32.80 -7.85
CA GLY A 150 -7.90 -33.72 -8.77
C GLY A 150 -6.42 -34.01 -8.44
N GLY A 151 -5.90 -33.45 -7.33
CA GLY A 151 -4.53 -33.68 -6.88
C GLY A 151 -3.48 -32.80 -7.54
N ILE A 152 -3.89 -31.72 -8.24
CA ILE A 152 -2.94 -30.71 -8.73
C ILE A 152 -2.52 -29.84 -7.55
N CYS A 153 -1.21 -29.61 -7.39
CA CYS A 153 -0.68 -28.81 -6.29
C CYS A 153 -1.11 -27.33 -6.40
N GLU A 154 -1.21 -26.67 -5.25
CA GLU A 154 -1.66 -25.28 -5.11
C GLU A 154 -0.84 -24.32 -5.98
N GLU A 155 0.48 -24.56 -6.08
CA GLU A 155 1.38 -23.76 -6.91
C GLU A 155 0.99 -23.73 -8.38
N GLN A 156 0.46 -24.83 -8.92
CA GLN A 156 0.00 -24.93 -10.30
C GLN A 156 -1.48 -24.58 -10.44
N ALA A 157 -2.33 -25.04 -9.53
CA ALA A 157 -3.77 -24.79 -9.57
C ALA A 157 -4.10 -23.27 -9.62
N ARG A 158 -3.35 -22.45 -8.90
CA ARG A 158 -3.53 -20.99 -8.89
C ARG A 158 -3.36 -20.30 -10.24
N VAL A 159 -2.87 -20.97 -11.28
CA VAL A 159 -2.68 -20.39 -12.63
C VAL A 159 -3.99 -19.90 -13.24
N VAL A 160 -5.12 -20.50 -12.86
CA VAL A 160 -6.44 -20.14 -13.36
C VAL A 160 -7.04 -18.91 -12.66
N LEU A 161 -6.47 -18.46 -11.55
CA LEU A 161 -6.99 -17.35 -10.79
C LEU A 161 -6.67 -16.00 -11.47
N PRO A 162 -7.65 -15.08 -11.60
CA PRO A 162 -7.46 -13.81 -12.26
C PRO A 162 -6.68 -12.83 -11.40
N VAL A 163 -6.16 -11.78 -12.01
CA VAL A 163 -5.44 -10.71 -11.28
C VAL A 163 -6.34 -9.88 -10.35
N SER A 164 -7.66 -10.03 -10.44
CA SER A 164 -8.64 -9.48 -9.49
C SER A 164 -8.72 -10.27 -8.17
N THR A 165 -8.06 -11.43 -8.08
CA THR A 165 -7.97 -12.19 -6.83
C THR A 165 -7.35 -11.33 -5.74
N MET A 166 -8.01 -11.32 -4.58
CA MET A 166 -7.51 -10.61 -3.40
C MET A 166 -6.28 -11.33 -2.86
N THR A 167 -5.31 -10.52 -2.45
CA THR A 167 -4.10 -10.94 -1.74
C THR A 167 -3.88 -10.02 -0.56
N GLU A 168 -3.01 -10.41 0.35
CA GLU A 168 -2.65 -9.58 1.50
C GLU A 168 -1.17 -9.71 1.81
N TRP A 169 -0.60 -8.63 2.35
CA TRP A 169 0.82 -8.58 2.65
C TRP A 169 1.15 -7.65 3.81
N TYR A 170 2.24 -7.95 4.47
CA TYR A 170 2.93 -7.00 5.33
C TYR A 170 3.81 -6.09 4.48
N TRP A 171 3.69 -4.78 4.72
CA TRP A 171 4.42 -3.75 4.00
C TRP A 171 5.12 -2.82 4.98
N SER A 172 6.46 -2.86 5.02
CA SER A 172 7.25 -2.13 6.02
C SER A 172 8.38 -1.38 5.35
N GLY A 173 8.68 -0.22 5.87
CA GLY A 173 9.79 0.58 5.39
C GLY A 173 9.95 1.91 6.10
N SER A 174 10.94 2.67 5.65
CA SER A 174 11.23 3.98 6.20
C SER A 174 10.23 5.04 5.75
N LEU A 175 10.14 6.12 6.51
CA LEU A 175 9.22 7.22 6.24
C LEU A 175 9.51 7.89 4.88
N ASP A 176 10.78 8.03 4.50
CA ASP A 176 11.16 8.55 3.18
C ASP A 176 10.70 7.63 2.04
N ALA A 177 10.83 6.31 2.19
CA ALA A 177 10.38 5.35 1.20
C ALA A 177 8.85 5.40 1.00
N PHE A 178 8.07 5.47 2.08
CA PHE A 178 6.62 5.67 1.99
C PHE A 178 6.26 7.04 1.41
N SER A 179 6.99 8.10 1.77
CA SER A 179 6.79 9.43 1.20
C SER A 179 7.01 9.44 -0.32
N ASP A 180 8.04 8.78 -0.80
CA ASP A 180 8.31 8.66 -2.23
C ASP A 180 7.18 7.88 -2.95
N MET A 181 6.69 6.81 -2.34
CA MET A 181 5.54 6.07 -2.84
C MET A 181 4.30 6.97 -2.92
N CYS A 182 3.98 7.70 -1.85
CA CYS A 182 2.82 8.62 -1.83
C CYS A 182 2.98 9.73 -2.88
N ASN A 183 4.15 10.34 -3.00
CA ASN A 183 4.42 11.37 -4.00
C ASN A 183 4.21 10.88 -5.44
N LEU A 184 4.40 9.58 -5.69
CA LEU A 184 4.18 9.00 -7.01
C LEU A 184 2.70 8.58 -7.21
N ARG A 185 2.02 8.08 -6.17
CA ARG A 185 0.71 7.41 -6.27
C ARG A 185 -0.48 8.26 -5.82
N CYS A 186 -0.25 9.31 -5.04
CA CYS A 186 -1.31 10.17 -4.52
C CYS A 186 -1.37 11.52 -5.24
N LYS A 187 -1.03 11.57 -6.52
CA LYS A 187 -1.18 12.77 -7.32
C LYS A 187 -2.65 13.03 -7.65
N PRO A 188 -3.07 14.30 -7.78
CA PRO A 188 -4.46 14.64 -8.10
C PRO A 188 -4.94 14.07 -9.44
N ASP A 189 -4.00 13.70 -10.30
CA ASP A 189 -4.24 13.22 -11.67
C ASP A 189 -4.03 11.70 -11.83
N THR A 190 -3.91 10.99 -10.70
CA THR A 190 -3.71 9.51 -10.70
C THR A 190 -5.02 8.79 -10.49
#